data_e7d0908ddaa0877ecaa37dcacaaf0a14
#
_entry.id   e7d0908ddaa0877ecaa37dcacaaf0a14
#
_cell.length_a   1.000
_cell.length_b   1.000
_cell.length_c   1.000
_cell.angle_alpha   90.00
_cell.angle_beta   90.00
_cell.angle_gamma   90.00
#
_symmetry.space_group_name_H-M   'P 1'
#
loop_
_entity.id
_entity.type
_entity.pdbx_description
1 polymer ?
#
loop_
_entity_poly.entity_id
_entity_poly.type
_entity_poly.pdbx_seq_one_letter_code
_entity_poly.pdbx_strand_id
1 'polypeptide(L)'
;MFDPIEFYKFSEEMLGFYNSKESARRSVVSRSYYAVFLIIREKLRKTHPDEVHDNALDHAGIAQALKKRGYDYEAQKCFDLKDERHEADYKLNNPCSDQKANDVLADARDMIENRIPNVSF
;
A
#
# COMPACT_ATOMS: atom_id res chain seq x y z
N MET A 1 -3.40 -8.45 17.86
CA MET A 1 -3.51 -7.30 16.95
C MET A 1 -3.72 -7.78 15.52
N PHE A 2 -4.54 -7.06 14.77
CA PHE A 2 -4.77 -7.37 13.35
C PHE A 2 -3.46 -7.24 12.56
N ASP A 3 -3.14 -8.24 11.76
CA ASP A 3 -1.94 -8.23 10.93
C ASP A 3 -2.27 -7.62 9.56
N PRO A 4 -1.65 -6.48 9.20
CA PRO A 4 -1.94 -5.80 7.93
C PRO A 4 -1.69 -6.65 6.68
N ILE A 5 -0.87 -7.70 6.76
CA ILE A 5 -0.65 -8.61 5.63
C ILE A 5 -1.95 -9.24 5.15
N GLU A 6 -2.96 -9.33 6.02
CA GLU A 6 -4.25 -9.90 5.65
C GLU A 6 -5.00 -9.06 4.63
N PHE A 7 -4.77 -7.74 4.58
CA PHE A 7 -5.32 -6.92 3.51
C PHE A 7 -4.75 -7.32 2.15
N TYR A 8 -3.46 -7.64 2.09
CA TYR A 8 -2.83 -8.10 0.86
C TYR A 8 -3.36 -9.47 0.44
N LYS A 9 -3.45 -10.40 1.38
CA LYS A 9 -3.98 -11.75 1.11
C LYS A 9 -5.43 -11.69 0.63
N PHE A 10 -6.24 -10.82 1.23
CA PHE A 10 -7.61 -10.59 0.79
C PHE A 10 -7.65 -10.05 -0.64
N SER A 11 -6.75 -9.13 -0.97
CA SER A 11 -6.66 -8.57 -2.33
C SER A 11 -6.33 -9.63 -3.36
N GLU A 12 -5.41 -10.57 -3.05
CA GLU A 12 -5.11 -11.69 -3.93
C GLU A 12 -6.34 -12.56 -4.19
N GLU A 13 -7.07 -12.90 -3.14
CA GLU A 13 -8.28 -13.71 -3.24
C GLU A 13 -9.36 -13.00 -4.03
N MET A 14 -9.58 -11.72 -3.73
CA MET A 14 -10.60 -10.90 -4.39
C MET A 14 -10.35 -10.83 -5.89
N LEU A 15 -9.11 -10.55 -6.30
CA LEU A 15 -8.76 -10.45 -7.71
C LEU A 15 -8.88 -11.81 -8.41
N GLY A 16 -8.53 -12.90 -7.72
CA GLY A 16 -8.64 -14.24 -8.26
C GLY A 16 -10.08 -14.67 -8.55
N PHE A 17 -11.04 -14.27 -7.69
CA PHE A 17 -12.43 -14.70 -7.82
C PHE A 17 -13.33 -13.70 -8.51
N TYR A 18 -13.04 -12.40 -8.45
CA TYR A 18 -13.96 -11.34 -8.88
C TYR A 18 -13.33 -10.32 -9.81
N ASN A 19 -12.30 -10.71 -10.59
CA ASN A 19 -11.57 -9.78 -11.46
C ASN A 19 -12.44 -9.12 -12.55
N SER A 20 -13.59 -9.71 -12.88
CA SER A 20 -14.53 -9.14 -13.84
C SER A 20 -15.33 -7.95 -13.29
N LYS A 21 -15.34 -7.76 -11.96
CA LYS A 21 -16.11 -6.69 -11.33
C LYS A 21 -15.18 -5.49 -11.05
N GLU A 22 -15.56 -4.31 -11.58
CA GLU A 22 -14.78 -3.10 -11.34
C GLU A 22 -14.74 -2.73 -9.85
N SER A 23 -15.82 -2.96 -9.10
CA SER A 23 -15.82 -2.74 -7.66
C SER A 23 -14.78 -3.57 -6.93
N ALA A 24 -14.59 -4.82 -7.36
CA ALA A 24 -13.56 -5.69 -6.80
C ALA A 24 -12.16 -5.18 -7.18
N ARG A 25 -11.95 -4.78 -8.44
CA ARG A 25 -10.66 -4.24 -8.87
C ARG A 25 -10.29 -2.97 -8.11
N ARG A 26 -11.23 -2.05 -7.90
CA ARG A 26 -11.02 -0.84 -7.09
C ARG A 26 -10.67 -1.18 -5.64
N SER A 27 -11.37 -2.16 -5.07
CA SER A 27 -11.09 -2.63 -3.70
C SER A 27 -9.70 -3.24 -3.59
N VAL A 28 -9.26 -4.01 -4.59
CA VAL A 28 -7.91 -4.59 -4.62
C VAL A 28 -6.85 -3.50 -4.59
N VAL A 29 -7.02 -2.45 -5.40
CA VAL A 29 -6.07 -1.32 -5.43
C VAL A 29 -6.01 -0.64 -4.07
N SER A 30 -7.16 -0.34 -3.48
CA SER A 30 -7.24 0.33 -2.19
C SER A 30 -6.62 -0.50 -1.07
N ARG A 31 -6.98 -1.77 -0.96
CA ARG A 31 -6.48 -2.66 0.10
C ARG A 31 -5.00 -2.97 -0.06
N SER A 32 -4.51 -3.08 -1.28
CA SER A 32 -3.07 -3.29 -1.54
C SER A 32 -2.23 -2.12 -1.01
N TYR A 33 -2.67 -0.89 -1.25
CA TYR A 33 -2.00 0.28 -0.68
C TYR A 33 -2.02 0.23 0.85
N TYR A 34 -3.18 -0.03 1.46
CA TYR A 34 -3.29 -0.05 2.92
C TYR A 34 -2.43 -1.15 3.55
N ALA A 35 -2.29 -2.29 2.90
CA ALA A 35 -1.40 -3.34 3.38
C ALA A 35 0.05 -2.82 3.48
N VAL A 36 0.56 -2.23 2.40
CA VAL A 36 1.92 -1.67 2.36
C VAL A 36 2.07 -0.56 3.41
N PHE A 37 1.15 0.39 3.42
CA PHE A 37 1.18 1.52 4.33
C PHE A 37 1.21 1.07 5.80
N LEU A 38 0.30 0.19 6.20
CA LEU A 38 0.19 -0.24 7.59
C LEU A 38 1.38 -1.08 8.03
N ILE A 39 1.92 -1.94 7.15
CA ILE A 39 3.09 -2.74 7.47
C ILE A 39 4.29 -1.83 7.75
N ILE A 40 4.52 -0.83 6.90
CA ILE A 40 5.63 0.11 7.10
C ILE A 40 5.41 0.94 8.37
N ARG A 41 4.18 1.44 8.58
CA ARG A 41 3.86 2.24 9.77
C ARG A 41 4.16 1.47 11.06
N GLU A 42 3.72 0.22 11.14
CA GLU A 42 3.95 -0.58 12.34
C GLU A 42 5.42 -0.92 12.52
N LYS A 43 6.17 -1.08 11.44
CA LYS A 43 7.61 -1.28 11.51
C LYS A 43 8.32 -0.03 12.04
N LEU A 44 7.93 1.15 11.57
CA LEU A 44 8.45 2.43 12.06
C LEU A 44 8.10 2.66 13.53
N ARG A 45 6.88 2.31 13.93
CA ARG A 45 6.41 2.47 15.32
C ARG A 45 7.30 1.74 16.32
N LYS A 46 7.85 0.58 15.94
CA LYS A 46 8.66 -0.24 16.86
C LYS A 46 9.94 0.47 17.31
N THR A 47 10.51 1.31 16.46
CA THR A 47 11.78 1.99 16.73
C THR A 47 11.63 3.50 16.90
N HIS A 48 10.64 4.10 16.25
CA HIS A 48 10.43 5.55 16.24
C HIS A 48 8.94 5.87 16.43
N PRO A 49 8.35 5.54 17.61
CA PRO A 49 6.92 5.77 17.83
C PRO A 49 6.53 7.25 17.78
N ASP A 50 7.46 8.16 18.02
CA ASP A 50 7.26 9.60 17.93
C ASP A 50 7.03 10.10 16.48
N GLU A 51 7.42 9.31 15.49
CA GLU A 51 7.19 9.63 14.08
C GLU A 51 5.85 9.11 13.56
N VAL A 52 5.06 8.42 14.39
CA VAL A 52 3.76 7.86 14.02
C VAL A 52 2.67 8.59 14.79
N HIS A 53 1.69 9.13 14.06
CA HIS A 53 0.65 10.00 14.63
C HIS A 53 -0.74 9.35 14.66
N ASP A 54 -0.93 8.21 14.00
CA ASP A 54 -2.20 7.48 13.90
C ASP A 54 -3.34 8.32 13.29
N ASN A 55 -2.98 9.15 12.32
CA ASN A 55 -3.91 9.99 11.58
C ASN A 55 -3.43 10.17 10.13
N ALA A 56 -4.12 11.05 9.39
CA ALA A 56 -3.83 11.27 7.97
C ALA A 56 -2.40 11.76 7.68
N LEU A 57 -1.73 12.36 8.67
CA LEU A 57 -0.34 12.81 8.51
C LEU A 57 0.62 11.66 8.23
N ASP A 58 0.29 10.45 8.66
CA ASP A 58 1.15 9.28 8.47
C ASP A 58 1.30 8.89 7.00
N HIS A 59 0.33 9.22 6.14
CA HIS A 59 0.43 8.90 4.71
C HIS A 59 1.67 9.54 4.06
N ALA A 60 1.92 10.80 4.34
CA ALA A 60 3.15 11.45 3.88
C ALA A 60 4.32 11.16 4.83
N GLY A 61 4.06 11.07 6.13
CA GLY A 61 5.06 10.91 7.16
C GLY A 61 5.91 9.66 7.03
N ILE A 62 5.29 8.50 6.73
CA ILE A 62 6.06 7.25 6.57
C ILE A 62 6.91 7.28 5.30
N ALA A 63 6.43 7.88 4.22
CA ALA A 63 7.21 8.03 3.01
C ALA A 63 8.42 8.95 3.25
N GLN A 64 8.23 10.04 4.00
CA GLN A 64 9.32 10.93 4.39
C GLN A 64 10.33 10.22 5.32
N ALA A 65 9.84 9.39 6.23
CA ALA A 65 10.71 8.59 7.11
C ALA A 65 11.59 7.63 6.32
N LEU A 66 11.05 7.02 5.28
CA LEU A 66 11.83 6.19 4.36
C LEU A 66 12.86 7.02 3.60
N LYS A 67 12.43 8.14 3.03
CA LYS A 67 13.30 8.98 2.20
C LYS A 67 14.47 9.54 2.96
N LYS A 68 14.27 10.03 4.17
CA LYS A 68 15.39 10.60 4.96
C LYS A 68 16.41 9.56 5.40
N ARG A 69 16.05 8.27 5.32
CA ARG A 69 16.96 7.16 5.65
C ARG A 69 17.56 6.50 4.40
N GLY A 70 17.36 7.10 3.22
CA GLY A 70 17.96 6.63 1.98
C GLY A 70 17.13 5.59 1.22
N TYR A 71 15.91 5.32 1.65
CA TYR A 71 15.01 4.37 0.98
C TYR A 71 14.12 5.09 -0.05
N ASP A 72 14.77 5.73 -1.04
CA ASP A 72 14.08 6.57 -2.03
C ASP A 72 13.11 5.78 -2.91
N TYR A 73 13.50 4.57 -3.31
CA TYR A 73 12.63 3.71 -4.12
C TYR A 73 11.36 3.35 -3.36
N GLU A 74 11.50 2.91 -2.12
CA GLU A 74 10.38 2.50 -1.27
C GLU A 74 9.47 3.69 -0.97
N ALA A 75 10.05 4.86 -0.72
CA ALA A 75 9.29 6.10 -0.52
C ALA A 75 8.46 6.44 -1.77
N GLN A 76 9.06 6.36 -2.96
CA GLN A 76 8.36 6.67 -4.21
C GLN A 76 7.24 5.67 -4.46
N LYS A 77 7.46 4.39 -4.18
CA LYS A 77 6.40 3.38 -4.31
C LYS A 77 5.23 3.65 -3.38
N CYS A 78 5.48 4.14 -2.18
CA CYS A 78 4.40 4.55 -1.28
C CYS A 78 3.56 5.67 -1.88
N PHE A 79 4.18 6.68 -2.49
CA PHE A 79 3.47 7.76 -3.16
C PHE A 79 2.69 7.24 -4.37
N ASP A 80 3.30 6.39 -5.19
CA ASP A 80 2.65 5.82 -6.38
C ASP A 80 1.41 5.00 -5.99
N LEU A 81 1.54 4.13 -5.00
CA LEU A 81 0.43 3.31 -4.53
C LEU A 81 -0.68 4.16 -3.88
N LYS A 82 -0.30 5.22 -3.17
CA LYS A 82 -1.27 6.15 -2.61
C LYS A 82 -2.07 6.85 -3.70
N ASP A 83 -1.40 7.31 -4.77
CA ASP A 83 -2.07 7.94 -5.90
C ASP A 83 -3.03 6.98 -6.60
N GLU A 84 -2.62 5.72 -6.79
CA GLU A 84 -3.48 4.69 -7.36
C GLU A 84 -4.70 4.42 -6.47
N ARG A 85 -4.52 4.36 -5.16
CA ARG A 85 -5.62 4.20 -4.21
C ARG A 85 -6.58 5.37 -4.28
N HIS A 86 -6.05 6.59 -4.32
CA HIS A 86 -6.88 7.79 -4.42
C HIS A 86 -7.72 7.77 -5.70
N GLU A 87 -7.11 7.40 -6.82
CA GLU A 87 -7.81 7.29 -8.09
C GLU A 87 -8.89 6.21 -8.04
N ALA A 88 -8.58 5.04 -7.48
CA ALA A 88 -9.54 3.94 -7.38
C ALA A 88 -10.73 4.27 -6.49
N ASP A 89 -10.51 5.02 -5.39
CA ASP A 89 -11.57 5.34 -4.44
C ASP A 89 -12.42 6.54 -4.87
N TYR A 90 -11.81 7.52 -5.57
CA TYR A 90 -12.48 8.81 -5.78
C TYR A 90 -12.64 9.23 -7.25
N LYS A 91 -11.86 8.70 -8.18
CA LYS A 91 -11.93 9.09 -9.59
C LYS A 91 -12.88 8.15 -10.35
N LEU A 92 -14.16 8.33 -10.13
CA LEU A 92 -15.18 7.40 -10.63
C LEU A 92 -15.28 7.36 -12.15
N ASN A 93 -14.87 8.43 -12.84
CA ASN A 93 -14.86 8.50 -14.31
C ASN A 93 -13.65 7.80 -14.93
N ASN A 94 -12.63 7.49 -14.15
CA ASN A 94 -11.45 6.78 -14.64
C ASN A 94 -11.65 5.29 -14.40
N PRO A 95 -11.71 4.46 -15.46
CA PRO A 95 -11.92 3.02 -15.26
C PRO A 95 -10.73 2.39 -14.54
N CYS A 96 -11.05 1.48 -13.63
CA CYS A 96 -10.06 0.63 -12.98
C CYS A 96 -10.03 -0.71 -13.71
N SER A 97 -9.05 -0.88 -14.60
CA SER A 97 -8.93 -2.09 -15.42
C SER A 97 -8.38 -3.26 -14.61
N ASP A 98 -8.55 -4.47 -15.16
CA ASP A 98 -7.92 -5.67 -14.61
C ASP A 98 -6.40 -5.53 -14.61
N GLN A 99 -5.82 -4.98 -15.68
CA GLN A 99 -4.37 -4.74 -15.75
C GLN A 99 -3.90 -3.81 -14.63
N LYS A 100 -4.63 -2.72 -14.36
CA LYS A 100 -4.32 -1.79 -13.28
C LYS A 100 -4.30 -2.51 -11.93
N ALA A 101 -5.34 -3.30 -11.64
CA ALA A 101 -5.43 -4.02 -10.38
C ALA A 101 -4.30 -5.03 -10.23
N ASN A 102 -3.96 -5.76 -11.30
CA ASN A 102 -2.85 -6.70 -11.30
C ASN A 102 -1.51 -6.00 -11.08
N ASP A 103 -1.29 -4.88 -11.73
CA ASP A 103 -0.03 -4.11 -11.59
C ASP A 103 0.14 -3.60 -10.17
N VAL A 104 -0.92 -3.05 -9.57
CA VAL A 104 -0.88 -2.55 -8.19
C VAL A 104 -0.64 -3.70 -7.21
N LEU A 105 -1.31 -4.83 -7.41
CA LEU A 105 -1.11 -6.00 -6.55
C LEU A 105 0.32 -6.51 -6.64
N ALA A 106 0.91 -6.54 -7.84
CA ALA A 106 2.29 -6.95 -8.06
C ALA A 106 3.28 -6.00 -7.37
N ASP A 107 3.05 -4.69 -7.46
CA ASP A 107 3.87 -3.69 -6.77
C ASP A 107 3.78 -3.84 -5.25
N ALA A 108 2.59 -4.07 -4.72
CA ALA A 108 2.40 -4.31 -3.30
C ALA A 108 3.13 -5.59 -2.85
N ARG A 109 3.05 -6.65 -3.65
CA ARG A 109 3.75 -7.92 -3.36
C ARG A 109 5.26 -7.69 -3.28
N ASP A 110 5.83 -6.99 -4.27
CA ASP A 110 7.27 -6.70 -4.29
C ASP A 110 7.69 -5.91 -3.04
N MET A 111 6.91 -4.90 -2.67
CA MET A 111 7.19 -4.13 -1.45
C MET A 111 7.16 -5.01 -0.22
N ILE A 112 6.14 -5.83 -0.06
CA ILE A 112 5.94 -6.66 1.14
C ILE A 112 6.98 -7.77 1.24
N GLU A 113 7.26 -8.45 0.14
CA GLU A 113 8.14 -9.63 0.15
C GLU A 113 9.62 -9.29 0.01
N ASN A 114 9.95 -8.26 -0.78
CA ASN A 114 11.34 -8.01 -1.20
C ASN A 114 11.95 -6.72 -0.66
N ARG A 115 11.14 -5.70 -0.36
CA ARG A 115 11.64 -4.37 -0.01
C ARG A 115 11.53 -4.04 1.47
N ILE A 116 10.31 -4.11 2.02
CA ILE A 116 10.07 -3.77 3.42
C ILE A 116 10.91 -4.61 4.39
N PRO A 117 11.10 -5.93 4.17
CA PRO A 117 11.95 -6.72 5.06
C PRO A 117 13.38 -6.22 5.19
N ASN A 118 13.89 -5.50 4.18
CA ASN A 118 15.25 -4.95 4.18
C ASN A 118 15.33 -3.52 4.68
N VAL A 119 14.20 -2.92 5.06
CA VAL A 119 14.17 -1.57 5.64
C VAL A 119 14.52 -1.66 7.12
N SER A 120 15.49 -0.86 7.54
CA SER A 120 15.86 -0.69 8.95
C SER A 120 15.58 0.75 9.37
N PHE A 121 14.69 0.90 10.31
CA PHE A 121 14.37 2.22 10.88
C PHE A 121 15.21 2.53 12.12
#